data_ed51b7cdce26058f2c0a62f6cee3ff82
#
_entry.id   ed51b7cdce26058f2c0a62f6cee3ff82
#
_cell.length_a   1.000
_cell.length_b   1.000
_cell.length_c   1.000
_cell.angle_alpha   90.00
_cell.angle_beta   90.00
_cell.angle_gamma   90.00
#
_symmetry.space_group_name_H-M   'P 1'
#
loop_
_entity.id
_entity.type
_entity.pdbx_description
1 polymer ?
#
loop_
_entity_poly.entity_id
_entity_poly.type
_entity_poly.pdbx_seq_one_letter_code
_entity_poly.pdbx_strand_id
1 'polypeptide(L)'
;MLKKLAPYTKGYRLLMLLAIACSAGEAVLELLLPQVMSDIVDVGIATGDRAYILTAGVKMILMALLALACGVGAAALAARASMGFGAALRRAEYEQVQRFSFANIERFSTASLVTRLTNDVASVQMTTFMGMRMLVRAPTMLVTALVMALIISARLSQAFLVVIPLLVIAVAIVIKRVGPFFTSLQGATDDVNLVVQEDLNAIRVVKSFVREEQEKAKFAQRSDRLRSMAERAFGFVVLFMPVMMILMGGTITAVLWIGGHYVWEGTLLSGDLIAFFTYVSEILMSLMMVSVVLMMLTRAIACGKRIVEVLEEEPRITDKDADPALTVEDGSIRFDHVYFKYHDTAESWNLEDVSFSVPSGATVGILGGTGSAKTTLVSMIPRLYDVNDGAVFVGGHNVKNYTMEALRDGCAMVLQKNTLFSGAIRENLRWGDEHATDQEIEDACRLACADEFIEKMPDGYDTYIEQGGTNVSGGQKQRLCIARAVLRKPKILILDDSTSAVDTATDAKIRGALKTALPGCTKLIIAQRVTSVMDADLILVMDDGHISAMGTHDELMKTSDIYREVYRSQQEGVSIDG
;
A
#
# COMPACT_ATOMS: atom_id res chain seq x y z
N MET A 1 -15.39 -6.60 8.53
CA MET A 1 -14.78 -6.40 7.22
C MET A 1 -15.83 -6.31 6.10
N LEU A 2 -16.58 -7.38 5.73
CA LEU A 2 -17.52 -7.36 4.58
C LEU A 2 -18.55 -6.22 4.65
N LYS A 3 -19.15 -5.98 5.83
CA LYS A 3 -20.09 -4.85 6.03
C LYS A 3 -19.44 -3.49 5.76
N LYS A 4 -18.14 -3.34 6.07
CA LYS A 4 -17.40 -2.09 5.90
C LYS A 4 -16.97 -1.85 4.45
N LEU A 5 -16.74 -2.91 3.68
CA LEU A 5 -16.44 -2.84 2.25
C LEU A 5 -17.70 -2.79 1.36
N ALA A 6 -18.85 -3.19 1.88
CA ALA A 6 -20.13 -3.21 1.15
C ALA A 6 -20.59 -1.85 0.56
N PRO A 7 -20.30 -0.68 1.15
CA PRO A 7 -20.64 0.61 0.54
C PRO A 7 -20.00 0.82 -0.83
N TYR A 8 -18.78 0.34 -1.03
CA TYR A 8 -18.01 0.49 -2.27
C TYR A 8 -18.51 -0.40 -3.42
N THR A 9 -19.43 -1.35 -3.13
CA THR A 9 -20.09 -2.18 -4.16
C THR A 9 -21.36 -1.53 -4.72
N LYS A 10 -21.86 -0.42 -4.18
CA LYS A 10 -23.19 0.14 -4.51
C LYS A 10 -23.42 0.31 -6.01
N GLY A 11 -22.44 0.84 -6.76
CA GLY A 11 -22.56 1.06 -8.21
C GLY A 11 -22.52 -0.23 -9.05
N TYR A 12 -22.15 -1.37 -8.46
CA TYR A 12 -21.90 -2.62 -9.18
C TYR A 12 -22.79 -3.78 -8.73
N ARG A 13 -23.70 -3.56 -7.76
CA ARG A 13 -24.54 -4.62 -7.16
C ARG A 13 -25.41 -5.35 -8.17
N LEU A 14 -25.99 -4.62 -9.12
CA LEU A 14 -26.81 -5.24 -10.17
C LEU A 14 -25.97 -6.15 -11.06
N LEU A 15 -24.77 -5.70 -11.46
CA LEU A 15 -23.84 -6.51 -12.26
C LEU A 15 -23.39 -7.76 -11.49
N MET A 16 -23.14 -7.64 -10.18
CA MET A 16 -22.79 -8.77 -9.31
C MET A 16 -23.94 -9.79 -9.25
N LEU A 17 -25.17 -9.34 -9.04
CA LEU A 17 -26.35 -10.20 -8.99
C LEU A 17 -26.59 -10.91 -10.33
N LEU A 18 -26.49 -10.21 -11.45
CA LEU A 18 -26.63 -10.79 -12.78
C LEU A 18 -25.49 -11.80 -13.07
N ALA A 19 -24.25 -11.51 -12.68
CA ALA A 19 -23.14 -12.45 -12.81
C ALA A 19 -23.38 -13.74 -12.02
N ILE A 20 -23.90 -13.63 -10.79
CA ILE A 20 -24.28 -14.76 -9.93
C ILE A 20 -25.41 -15.56 -10.57
N ALA A 21 -26.45 -14.90 -11.08
CA ALA A 21 -27.59 -15.55 -11.73
C ALA A 21 -27.16 -16.30 -13.01
N CYS A 22 -26.31 -15.65 -13.83
CA CYS A 22 -25.76 -16.30 -15.03
C CYS A 22 -24.87 -17.51 -14.68
N SER A 23 -24.04 -17.40 -13.63
CA SER A 23 -23.17 -18.52 -13.19
C SER A 23 -23.99 -19.70 -12.65
N ALA A 24 -25.07 -19.43 -11.91
CA ALA A 24 -25.97 -20.47 -11.46
C ALA A 24 -26.75 -21.10 -12.64
N GLY A 25 -27.22 -20.28 -13.59
CA GLY A 25 -27.89 -20.74 -14.80
C GLY A 25 -27.00 -21.61 -15.68
N GLU A 26 -25.72 -21.23 -15.86
CA GLU A 26 -24.71 -22.03 -16.54
C GLU A 26 -24.60 -23.44 -15.92
N ALA A 27 -24.41 -23.50 -14.58
CA ALA A 27 -24.25 -24.75 -13.85
C ALA A 27 -25.49 -25.66 -13.94
N VAL A 28 -26.70 -25.11 -13.88
CA VAL A 28 -27.95 -25.88 -13.99
C VAL A 28 -28.12 -26.44 -15.42
N LEU A 29 -27.90 -25.58 -16.44
CA LEU A 29 -28.01 -26.00 -17.84
C LEU A 29 -27.03 -27.12 -18.19
N GLU A 30 -25.80 -27.02 -17.72
CA GLU A 30 -24.74 -28.01 -17.93
C GLU A 30 -25.13 -29.37 -17.32
N LEU A 31 -25.75 -29.39 -16.15
CA LEU A 31 -26.19 -30.61 -15.47
C LEU A 31 -27.50 -31.21 -16.02
N LEU A 32 -28.23 -30.50 -16.87
CA LEU A 32 -29.38 -31.05 -17.60
C LEU A 32 -28.98 -31.79 -18.89
N LEU A 33 -27.77 -31.56 -19.42
CA LEU A 33 -27.30 -32.21 -20.64
C LEU A 33 -27.20 -33.75 -20.50
N PRO A 34 -26.63 -34.30 -19.39
CA PRO A 34 -26.57 -35.76 -19.23
C PRO A 34 -27.93 -36.45 -19.22
N GLN A 35 -28.98 -35.76 -18.71
CA GLN A 35 -30.34 -36.31 -18.74
C GLN A 35 -30.89 -36.41 -20.16
N VAL A 36 -30.72 -35.39 -21.01
CA VAL A 36 -31.13 -35.45 -22.42
C VAL A 36 -30.32 -36.50 -23.15
N MET A 37 -29.05 -36.73 -22.80
CA MET A 37 -28.23 -37.80 -23.34
C MET A 37 -28.77 -39.18 -22.92
N SER A 38 -29.20 -39.33 -21.64
CA SER A 38 -29.88 -40.57 -21.19
C SER A 38 -31.11 -40.86 -22.04
N ASP A 39 -31.99 -39.85 -22.25
CA ASP A 39 -33.18 -39.99 -23.08
C ASP A 39 -32.86 -40.41 -24.53
N ILE A 40 -31.77 -39.90 -25.12
CA ILE A 40 -31.32 -40.31 -26.46
C ILE A 40 -30.95 -41.80 -26.47
N VAL A 41 -30.28 -42.28 -25.44
CA VAL A 41 -29.84 -43.68 -25.35
C VAL A 41 -31.03 -44.61 -25.09
N ASP A 42 -31.85 -44.28 -24.09
CA ASP A 42 -32.89 -45.20 -23.58
C ASP A 42 -34.17 -45.17 -24.40
N VAL A 43 -34.48 -44.05 -25.09
CA VAL A 43 -35.65 -43.96 -25.98
C VAL A 43 -35.22 -43.97 -27.45
N GLY A 44 -34.36 -43.02 -27.84
CA GLY A 44 -34.02 -42.85 -29.27
C GLY A 44 -33.30 -44.03 -29.90
N ILE A 45 -32.24 -44.55 -29.26
CA ILE A 45 -31.44 -45.66 -29.76
C ILE A 45 -32.19 -46.97 -29.55
N ALA A 46 -32.80 -47.19 -28.38
CA ALA A 46 -33.51 -48.44 -28.07
C ALA A 46 -34.73 -48.67 -28.99
N THR A 47 -35.44 -47.60 -29.41
CA THR A 47 -36.58 -47.71 -30.34
C THR A 47 -36.17 -47.52 -31.80
N GLY A 48 -34.96 -47.08 -32.11
CA GLY A 48 -34.49 -46.80 -33.47
C GLY A 48 -35.12 -45.52 -34.08
N ASP A 49 -35.73 -44.64 -33.25
CA ASP A 49 -36.40 -43.42 -33.71
C ASP A 49 -35.38 -42.29 -34.01
N ARG A 50 -35.04 -42.18 -35.31
CA ARG A 50 -34.11 -41.15 -35.80
C ARG A 50 -34.64 -39.73 -35.62
N ALA A 51 -35.96 -39.52 -35.68
CA ALA A 51 -36.53 -38.18 -35.50
C ALA A 51 -36.39 -37.71 -34.07
N TYR A 52 -36.60 -38.61 -33.09
CA TYR A 52 -36.38 -38.34 -31.68
C TYR A 52 -34.90 -37.99 -31.38
N ILE A 53 -33.95 -38.79 -31.92
CA ILE A 53 -32.50 -38.53 -31.75
C ILE A 53 -32.12 -37.15 -32.29
N LEU A 54 -32.63 -36.76 -33.48
CA LEU A 54 -32.33 -35.45 -34.06
C LEU A 54 -32.94 -34.32 -33.24
N THR A 55 -34.18 -34.44 -32.78
CA THR A 55 -34.82 -33.40 -31.97
C THR A 55 -34.15 -33.23 -30.60
N ALA A 56 -33.79 -34.33 -29.94
CA ALA A 56 -33.05 -34.31 -28.68
C ALA A 56 -31.62 -33.75 -28.86
N GLY A 57 -30.95 -34.08 -29.98
CA GLY A 57 -29.65 -33.53 -30.34
C GLY A 57 -29.69 -32.01 -30.56
N VAL A 58 -30.71 -31.50 -31.26
CA VAL A 58 -30.92 -30.05 -31.43
C VAL A 58 -31.18 -29.40 -30.08
N LYS A 59 -32.01 -30.02 -29.21
CA LYS A 59 -32.25 -29.52 -27.84
C LYS A 59 -30.94 -29.44 -27.05
N MET A 60 -30.07 -30.45 -27.10
CA MET A 60 -28.77 -30.43 -26.45
C MET A 60 -27.88 -29.28 -26.94
N ILE A 61 -27.81 -29.05 -28.26
CA ILE A 61 -27.04 -27.95 -28.84
C ILE A 61 -27.58 -26.61 -28.37
N LEU A 62 -28.88 -26.40 -28.37
CA LEU A 62 -29.50 -25.17 -27.90
C LEU A 62 -29.20 -24.93 -26.39
N MET A 63 -29.31 -25.98 -25.58
CA MET A 63 -28.97 -25.90 -24.15
C MET A 63 -27.48 -25.58 -23.92
N ALA A 64 -26.58 -26.21 -24.69
CA ALA A 64 -25.15 -25.94 -24.64
C ALA A 64 -24.82 -24.49 -25.06
N LEU A 65 -25.45 -23.97 -26.11
CA LEU A 65 -25.31 -22.58 -26.55
C LEU A 65 -25.82 -21.60 -25.49
N LEU A 66 -26.95 -21.93 -24.84
CA LEU A 66 -27.47 -21.10 -23.73
C LEU A 66 -26.55 -21.14 -22.52
N ALA A 67 -26.01 -22.31 -22.16
CA ALA A 67 -25.02 -22.44 -21.10
C ALA A 67 -23.74 -21.63 -21.42
N LEU A 68 -23.25 -21.69 -22.65
CA LEU A 68 -22.14 -20.88 -23.13
C LEU A 68 -22.44 -19.38 -23.00
N ALA A 69 -23.61 -18.93 -23.42
CA ALA A 69 -24.02 -17.53 -23.29
C ALA A 69 -24.10 -17.07 -21.83
N CYS A 70 -24.62 -17.92 -20.94
CA CYS A 70 -24.61 -17.69 -19.50
C CYS A 70 -23.17 -17.62 -18.94
N GLY A 71 -22.29 -18.52 -19.32
CA GLY A 71 -20.89 -18.57 -18.88
C GLY A 71 -20.09 -17.34 -19.31
N VAL A 72 -20.21 -16.95 -20.59
CA VAL A 72 -19.58 -15.72 -21.11
C VAL A 72 -20.17 -14.48 -20.42
N GLY A 73 -21.51 -14.43 -20.25
CA GLY A 73 -22.20 -13.37 -19.54
C GLY A 73 -21.74 -13.25 -18.09
N ALA A 74 -21.67 -14.38 -17.37
CA ALA A 74 -21.19 -14.43 -15.99
C ALA A 74 -19.74 -13.90 -15.89
N ALA A 75 -18.85 -14.31 -16.80
CA ALA A 75 -17.46 -13.88 -16.82
C ALA A 75 -17.34 -12.35 -17.08
N ALA A 76 -18.03 -11.85 -18.09
CA ALA A 76 -17.98 -10.45 -18.48
C ALA A 76 -18.57 -9.52 -17.39
N LEU A 77 -19.72 -9.90 -16.80
CA LEU A 77 -20.37 -9.14 -15.74
C LEU A 77 -19.55 -9.16 -14.45
N ALA A 78 -19.02 -10.34 -14.07
CA ALA A 78 -18.16 -10.49 -12.90
C ALA A 78 -16.85 -9.68 -13.04
N ALA A 79 -16.23 -9.68 -14.24
CA ALA A 79 -15.04 -8.87 -14.50
C ALA A 79 -15.32 -7.38 -14.33
N ARG A 80 -16.37 -6.87 -14.99
CA ARG A 80 -16.74 -5.44 -14.87
C ARG A 80 -17.04 -5.05 -13.42
N ALA A 81 -17.80 -5.88 -12.70
CA ALA A 81 -18.16 -5.62 -11.32
C ALA A 81 -16.96 -5.64 -10.38
N SER A 82 -16.08 -6.62 -10.50
CA SER A 82 -14.90 -6.74 -9.63
C SER A 82 -13.85 -5.67 -9.91
N MET A 83 -13.60 -5.34 -11.20
CA MET A 83 -12.68 -4.27 -11.58
C MET A 83 -13.17 -2.90 -11.09
N GLY A 84 -14.46 -2.62 -11.27
CA GLY A 84 -15.09 -1.38 -10.77
C GLY A 84 -15.05 -1.27 -9.25
N PHE A 85 -15.32 -2.37 -8.54
CA PHE A 85 -15.20 -2.43 -7.09
C PHE A 85 -13.76 -2.19 -6.62
N GLY A 86 -12.76 -2.81 -7.27
CA GLY A 86 -11.34 -2.58 -6.97
C GLY A 86 -10.91 -1.13 -7.21
N ALA A 87 -11.40 -0.50 -8.28
CA ALA A 87 -11.14 0.91 -8.56
C ALA A 87 -11.75 1.83 -7.50
N ALA A 88 -12.98 1.53 -7.04
CA ALA A 88 -13.65 2.29 -5.97
C ALA A 88 -12.89 2.18 -4.65
N LEU A 89 -12.36 0.99 -4.31
CA LEU A 89 -11.55 0.80 -3.11
C LEU A 89 -10.25 1.60 -3.18
N ARG A 90 -9.50 1.50 -4.30
CA ARG A 90 -8.25 2.27 -4.48
C ARG A 90 -8.47 3.76 -4.36
N ARG A 91 -9.54 4.27 -4.97
CA ARG A 91 -9.89 5.68 -4.85
C ARG A 91 -10.14 6.07 -3.40
N ALA A 92 -10.97 5.31 -2.68
CA ALA A 92 -11.30 5.61 -1.30
C ALA A 92 -10.09 5.53 -0.36
N GLU A 93 -9.23 4.51 -0.52
CA GLU A 93 -7.97 4.42 0.24
C GLU A 93 -7.04 5.58 -0.06
N TYR A 94 -6.87 5.95 -1.34
CA TYR A 94 -6.02 7.05 -1.74
C TYR A 94 -6.53 8.39 -1.19
N GLU A 95 -7.83 8.66 -1.30
CA GLU A 95 -8.47 9.84 -0.72
C GLU A 95 -8.28 9.90 0.81
N GLN A 96 -8.36 8.75 1.48
CA GLN A 96 -8.13 8.67 2.93
C GLN A 96 -6.65 8.92 3.29
N VAL A 97 -5.71 8.34 2.55
CA VAL A 97 -4.26 8.56 2.75
C VAL A 97 -3.88 10.03 2.55
N GLN A 98 -4.52 10.73 1.59
CA GLN A 98 -4.29 12.17 1.39
C GLN A 98 -4.75 13.04 2.58
N ARG A 99 -5.66 12.53 3.41
CA ARG A 99 -6.13 13.21 4.64
C ARG A 99 -5.24 12.91 5.86
N PHE A 100 -4.32 11.96 5.76
CA PHE A 100 -3.48 11.57 6.88
C PHE A 100 -2.52 12.67 7.30
N SER A 101 -2.33 12.80 8.62
CA SER A 101 -1.24 13.56 9.20
C SER A 101 0.08 12.77 9.10
N PHE A 102 1.21 13.42 9.36
CA PHE A 102 2.51 12.75 9.39
C PHE A 102 2.53 11.56 10.36
N ALA A 103 1.94 11.71 11.55
CA ALA A 103 1.83 10.64 12.55
C ALA A 103 1.08 9.40 12.03
N ASN A 104 0.02 9.58 11.22
CA ASN A 104 -0.68 8.46 10.59
C ASN A 104 0.21 7.75 9.54
N ILE A 105 0.94 8.53 8.70
CA ILE A 105 1.84 7.98 7.68
C ILE A 105 3.00 7.19 8.31
N GLU A 106 3.56 7.69 9.42
CA GLU A 106 4.61 6.98 10.16
C GLU A 106 4.13 5.66 10.75
N ARG A 107 2.91 5.62 11.28
CA ARG A 107 2.28 4.40 11.81
C ARG A 107 2.17 3.30 10.75
N PHE A 108 1.75 3.64 9.54
CA PHE A 108 1.53 2.65 8.47
C PHE A 108 2.77 2.32 7.65
N SER A 109 3.76 3.18 7.59
CA SER A 109 4.87 3.23 6.64
C SER A 109 4.43 3.34 5.16
N THR A 110 5.20 4.04 4.35
CA THR A 110 4.90 4.24 2.91
C THR A 110 4.84 2.91 2.14
N ALA A 111 5.76 2.00 2.42
CA ALA A 111 5.81 0.69 1.76
C ALA A 111 4.55 -0.15 2.06
N SER A 112 4.04 -0.10 3.29
CA SER A 112 2.81 -0.78 3.68
C SER A 112 1.59 -0.18 2.98
N LEU A 113 1.48 1.15 2.91
CA LEU A 113 0.38 1.83 2.20
C LEU A 113 0.37 1.49 0.70
N VAL A 114 1.54 1.48 0.05
CA VAL A 114 1.65 1.07 -1.36
C VAL A 114 1.16 -0.37 -1.54
N THR A 115 1.56 -1.29 -0.66
CA THR A 115 1.12 -2.70 -0.72
C THR A 115 -0.39 -2.83 -0.57
N ARG A 116 -1.02 -2.05 0.32
CA ARG A 116 -2.47 -2.05 0.55
C ARG A 116 -3.22 -1.53 -0.67
N LEU A 117 -2.80 -0.40 -1.23
CA LEU A 117 -3.39 0.20 -2.44
C LEU A 117 -3.24 -0.68 -3.71
N THR A 118 -2.21 -1.53 -3.78
CA THR A 118 -1.92 -2.37 -4.94
C THR A 118 -2.30 -3.83 -4.72
N ASN A 119 -1.48 -4.57 -4.01
CA ASN A 119 -1.59 -6.03 -3.88
C ASN A 119 -2.81 -6.47 -3.06
N ASP A 120 -3.14 -5.77 -1.97
CA ASP A 120 -4.28 -6.14 -1.13
C ASP A 120 -5.60 -5.88 -1.86
N VAL A 121 -5.75 -4.72 -2.50
CA VAL A 121 -6.93 -4.44 -3.33
C VAL A 121 -7.02 -5.42 -4.49
N ALA A 122 -5.92 -5.74 -5.19
CA ALA A 122 -5.91 -6.74 -6.26
C ALA A 122 -6.34 -8.13 -5.76
N SER A 123 -5.91 -8.53 -4.56
CA SER A 123 -6.31 -9.80 -3.93
C SER A 123 -7.82 -9.84 -3.63
N VAL A 124 -8.37 -8.78 -3.04
CA VAL A 124 -9.81 -8.65 -2.76
C VAL A 124 -10.62 -8.62 -4.06
N GLN A 125 -10.16 -7.88 -5.07
CA GLN A 125 -10.76 -7.78 -6.39
C GLN A 125 -10.82 -9.15 -7.09
N MET A 126 -9.68 -9.90 -7.12
CA MET A 126 -9.61 -11.22 -7.73
C MET A 126 -10.51 -12.22 -7.00
N THR A 127 -10.53 -12.18 -5.66
CA THR A 127 -11.41 -13.05 -4.86
C THR A 127 -12.88 -12.70 -5.09
N THR A 128 -13.23 -11.44 -5.29
CA THR A 128 -14.60 -11.03 -5.65
C THR A 128 -14.98 -11.57 -7.03
N PHE A 129 -14.08 -11.46 -8.01
CA PHE A 129 -14.28 -12.02 -9.36
C PHE A 129 -14.49 -13.54 -9.32
N MET A 130 -13.56 -14.27 -8.70
CA MET A 130 -13.61 -15.72 -8.58
C MET A 130 -14.79 -16.18 -7.71
N GLY A 131 -15.09 -15.40 -6.66
CA GLY A 131 -16.20 -15.69 -5.76
C GLY A 131 -17.56 -15.66 -6.48
N MET A 132 -17.84 -14.68 -7.32
CA MET A 132 -19.09 -14.59 -8.09
C MET A 132 -19.25 -15.78 -9.05
N ARG A 133 -18.16 -16.37 -9.51
CA ARG A 133 -18.19 -17.54 -10.40
C ARG A 133 -18.12 -18.86 -9.64
N MET A 134 -17.06 -19.09 -8.87
CA MET A 134 -16.78 -20.40 -8.26
C MET A 134 -17.57 -20.66 -6.98
N LEU A 135 -17.76 -19.64 -6.10
CA LEU A 135 -18.57 -19.79 -4.87
C LEU A 135 -20.05 -20.04 -5.14
N VAL A 136 -20.53 -19.64 -6.33
CA VAL A 136 -21.90 -19.88 -6.75
C VAL A 136 -21.98 -21.18 -7.55
N ARG A 137 -21.08 -21.37 -8.53
CA ARG A 137 -21.09 -22.55 -9.41
C ARG A 137 -20.92 -23.86 -8.63
N ALA A 138 -19.91 -23.95 -7.73
CA ALA A 138 -19.61 -25.20 -7.06
C ALA A 138 -20.77 -25.72 -6.16
N PRO A 139 -21.39 -24.92 -5.27
CA PRO A 139 -22.57 -25.37 -4.53
C PRO A 139 -23.78 -25.64 -5.43
N THR A 140 -23.99 -24.85 -6.49
CA THR A 140 -25.10 -25.08 -7.43
C THR A 140 -24.91 -26.39 -8.16
N MET A 141 -23.71 -26.70 -8.68
CA MET A 141 -23.39 -27.99 -9.30
C MET A 141 -23.57 -29.15 -8.31
N LEU A 142 -23.05 -29.01 -7.08
CA LEU A 142 -23.18 -30.04 -6.04
C LEU A 142 -24.66 -30.38 -5.75
N VAL A 143 -25.47 -29.34 -5.47
CA VAL A 143 -26.87 -29.53 -5.13
C VAL A 143 -27.67 -30.06 -6.33
N THR A 144 -27.48 -29.48 -7.51
CA THR A 144 -28.20 -29.91 -8.71
C THR A 144 -27.81 -31.33 -9.12
N ALA A 145 -26.52 -31.67 -9.14
CA ALA A 145 -26.06 -33.03 -9.44
C ALA A 145 -26.58 -34.08 -8.45
N LEU A 146 -26.61 -33.74 -7.15
CA LEU A 146 -27.16 -34.61 -6.10
C LEU A 146 -28.68 -34.83 -6.29
N VAL A 147 -29.42 -33.77 -6.58
CA VAL A 147 -30.87 -33.86 -6.86
C VAL A 147 -31.13 -34.70 -8.08
N MET A 148 -30.38 -34.49 -9.17
CA MET A 148 -30.53 -35.26 -10.42
C MET A 148 -30.19 -36.74 -10.21
N ALA A 149 -29.11 -37.04 -9.48
CA ALA A 149 -28.74 -38.40 -9.10
C ALA A 149 -29.82 -39.09 -8.27
N LEU A 150 -30.45 -38.39 -7.32
CA LEU A 150 -31.54 -38.91 -6.50
C LEU A 150 -32.80 -39.18 -7.32
N ILE A 151 -33.10 -38.37 -8.34
CA ILE A 151 -34.23 -38.55 -9.25
C ILE A 151 -34.03 -39.83 -10.11
N ILE A 152 -32.82 -40.07 -10.58
CA ILE A 152 -32.50 -41.28 -11.37
C ILE A 152 -32.62 -42.55 -10.53
N SER A 153 -31.90 -42.58 -9.38
CA SER A 153 -31.93 -43.77 -8.52
C SER A 153 -31.57 -43.39 -7.07
N ALA A 154 -32.57 -43.38 -6.20
CA ALA A 154 -32.37 -43.16 -4.78
C ALA A 154 -31.51 -44.28 -4.13
N ARG A 155 -31.59 -45.51 -4.62
CA ARG A 155 -30.77 -46.65 -4.12
C ARG A 155 -29.30 -46.46 -4.46
N LEU A 156 -28.99 -46.09 -5.71
CA LEU A 156 -27.61 -45.89 -6.16
C LEU A 156 -27.00 -44.64 -5.48
N SER A 157 -27.82 -43.62 -5.25
CA SER A 157 -27.41 -42.37 -4.55
C SER A 157 -27.01 -42.58 -3.11
N GLN A 158 -27.34 -43.71 -2.47
CA GLN A 158 -26.84 -44.04 -1.11
C GLN A 158 -25.31 -44.10 -1.07
N ALA A 159 -24.65 -44.41 -2.21
CA ALA A 159 -23.19 -44.36 -2.29
C ALA A 159 -22.62 -42.99 -1.89
N PHE A 160 -23.33 -41.88 -2.14
CA PHE A 160 -22.90 -40.55 -1.76
C PHE A 160 -22.84 -40.31 -0.25
N LEU A 161 -23.62 -41.04 0.57
CA LEU A 161 -23.57 -41.00 2.02
C LEU A 161 -22.21 -41.47 2.55
N VAL A 162 -21.49 -42.31 1.81
CA VAL A 162 -20.15 -42.77 2.16
C VAL A 162 -19.07 -41.92 1.49
N VAL A 163 -19.23 -41.66 0.20
CA VAL A 163 -18.20 -40.99 -0.61
C VAL A 163 -18.00 -39.52 -0.24
N ILE A 164 -19.08 -38.77 -0.04
CA ILE A 164 -18.98 -37.34 0.30
C ILE A 164 -18.27 -37.14 1.67
N PRO A 165 -18.66 -37.81 2.77
CA PRO A 165 -17.91 -37.70 4.01
C PRO A 165 -16.44 -38.13 3.89
N LEU A 166 -16.16 -39.20 3.15
CA LEU A 166 -14.80 -39.68 2.93
C LEU A 166 -13.92 -38.63 2.23
N LEU A 167 -14.45 -37.98 1.20
CA LEU A 167 -13.77 -36.89 0.49
C LEU A 167 -13.57 -35.66 1.40
N VAL A 168 -14.61 -35.25 2.13
CA VAL A 168 -14.51 -34.13 3.06
C VAL A 168 -13.44 -34.39 4.11
N ILE A 169 -13.39 -35.62 4.66
CA ILE A 169 -12.37 -36.02 5.62
C ILE A 169 -10.98 -35.99 4.98
N ALA A 170 -10.83 -36.54 3.76
CA ALA A 170 -9.56 -36.53 3.03
C ALA A 170 -9.05 -35.10 2.80
N VAL A 171 -9.92 -34.21 2.31
CA VAL A 171 -9.61 -32.78 2.12
C VAL A 171 -9.24 -32.12 3.45
N ALA A 172 -10.00 -32.35 4.51
CA ALA A 172 -9.74 -31.78 5.84
C ALA A 172 -8.39 -32.25 6.41
N ILE A 173 -8.03 -33.51 6.25
CA ILE A 173 -6.72 -34.06 6.65
C ILE A 173 -5.60 -33.35 5.89
N VAL A 174 -5.75 -33.18 4.58
CA VAL A 174 -4.75 -32.50 3.75
C VAL A 174 -4.57 -31.04 4.20
N ILE A 175 -5.66 -30.28 4.31
CA ILE A 175 -5.60 -28.88 4.75
C ILE A 175 -4.89 -28.77 6.11
N LYS A 176 -5.25 -29.62 7.07
CA LYS A 176 -4.69 -29.62 8.44
C LYS A 176 -3.20 -30.00 8.45
N ARG A 177 -2.79 -30.97 7.61
CA ARG A 177 -1.39 -31.45 7.56
C ARG A 177 -0.49 -30.57 6.71
N VAL A 178 -1.00 -30.04 5.60
CA VAL A 178 -0.23 -29.25 4.63
C VAL A 178 -0.06 -27.79 5.09
N GLY A 179 -1.04 -27.24 5.79
CA GLY A 179 -1.02 -25.85 6.26
C GLY A 179 0.28 -25.44 6.99
N PRO A 180 0.74 -26.18 8.01
CA PRO A 180 1.99 -25.87 8.72
C PRO A 180 3.24 -25.88 7.82
N PHE A 181 3.30 -26.76 6.80
CA PHE A 181 4.42 -26.80 5.88
C PHE A 181 4.45 -25.57 4.97
N PHE A 182 3.29 -25.08 4.53
CA PHE A 182 3.22 -23.83 3.75
C PHE A 182 3.59 -22.61 4.58
N THR A 183 3.25 -22.58 5.87
CA THR A 183 3.71 -21.51 6.78
C THR A 183 5.24 -21.53 6.93
N SER A 184 5.83 -22.73 7.07
CA SER A 184 7.29 -22.88 7.16
C SER A 184 7.99 -22.53 5.85
N LEU A 185 7.37 -22.86 4.71
CA LEU A 185 7.84 -22.49 3.37
C LEU A 185 7.83 -20.97 3.19
N GLN A 186 6.75 -20.31 3.62
CA GLN A 186 6.66 -18.86 3.58
C GLN A 186 7.77 -18.21 4.41
N GLY A 187 8.01 -18.67 5.65
CA GLY A 187 9.10 -18.17 6.47
C GLY A 187 10.48 -18.37 5.83
N ALA A 188 10.72 -19.51 5.17
CA ALA A 188 11.96 -19.72 4.44
C ALA A 188 12.10 -18.81 3.19
N THR A 189 10.97 -18.48 2.54
CA THR A 189 10.94 -17.51 1.43
C THR A 189 11.28 -16.10 1.92
N ASP A 190 10.73 -15.71 3.07
CA ASP A 190 10.99 -14.41 3.68
C ASP A 190 12.46 -14.28 4.10
N ASP A 191 13.07 -15.36 4.64
CA ASP A 191 14.51 -15.43 4.96
C ASP A 191 15.39 -15.20 3.73
N VAL A 192 15.06 -15.79 2.57
CA VAL A 192 15.78 -15.60 1.30
C VAL A 192 15.63 -14.16 0.81
N ASN A 193 14.40 -13.63 0.82
CA ASN A 193 14.11 -12.26 0.41
C ASN A 193 14.90 -11.25 1.26
N LEU A 194 14.99 -11.47 2.58
CA LEU A 194 15.75 -10.62 3.49
C LEU A 194 17.24 -10.59 3.11
N VAL A 195 17.85 -11.76 2.88
CA VAL A 195 19.27 -11.84 2.49
C VAL A 195 19.52 -11.13 1.17
N VAL A 196 18.65 -11.32 0.17
CA VAL A 196 18.77 -10.64 -1.14
C VAL A 196 18.61 -9.13 -0.98
N GLN A 197 17.66 -8.68 -0.17
CA GLN A 197 17.45 -7.24 0.07
C GLN A 197 18.64 -6.61 0.81
N GLU A 198 19.17 -7.27 1.83
CA GLU A 198 20.39 -6.82 2.53
C GLU A 198 21.57 -6.71 1.57
N ASP A 199 21.85 -7.76 0.78
CA ASP A 199 22.97 -7.82 -0.15
C ASP A 199 22.87 -6.74 -1.24
N LEU A 200 21.68 -6.58 -1.87
CA LEU A 200 21.47 -5.56 -2.90
C LEU A 200 21.57 -4.13 -2.35
N ASN A 201 21.05 -3.86 -1.15
CA ASN A 201 21.19 -2.57 -0.51
C ASN A 201 22.63 -2.25 -0.13
N ALA A 202 23.39 -3.26 0.29
CA ALA A 202 24.78 -3.15 0.71
C ALA A 202 25.78 -3.55 -0.38
N ILE A 203 25.37 -3.72 -1.65
CA ILE A 203 26.21 -4.31 -2.70
C ILE A 203 27.55 -3.59 -2.89
N ARG A 204 27.57 -2.26 -2.71
CA ARG A 204 28.82 -1.48 -2.76
C ARG A 204 29.77 -1.86 -1.63
N VAL A 205 29.26 -2.14 -0.43
CA VAL A 205 30.04 -2.59 0.73
C VAL A 205 30.57 -3.98 0.48
N VAL A 206 29.73 -4.92 0.01
CA VAL A 206 30.14 -6.28 -0.35
C VAL A 206 31.30 -6.25 -1.35
N LYS A 207 31.17 -5.40 -2.39
CA LYS A 207 32.19 -5.22 -3.42
C LYS A 207 33.49 -4.57 -2.89
N SER A 208 33.38 -3.53 -2.06
CA SER A 208 34.55 -2.82 -1.52
C SER A 208 35.36 -3.65 -0.53
N PHE A 209 34.69 -4.58 0.18
CA PHE A 209 35.36 -5.48 1.12
C PHE A 209 35.68 -6.88 0.55
N VAL A 210 35.36 -7.11 -0.75
CA VAL A 210 35.60 -8.40 -1.44
C VAL A 210 34.97 -9.58 -0.68
N ARG A 211 33.68 -9.43 -0.29
CA ARG A 211 32.97 -10.43 0.51
C ARG A 211 31.91 -11.23 -0.28
N GLU A 212 32.04 -11.27 -1.61
CA GLU A 212 31.07 -11.95 -2.49
C GLU A 212 30.94 -13.44 -2.18
N GLU A 213 32.04 -14.12 -1.87
CA GLU A 213 32.01 -15.57 -1.57
C GLU A 213 31.27 -15.85 -0.24
N GLN A 214 31.40 -14.94 0.73
CA GLN A 214 30.71 -15.06 2.01
C GLN A 214 29.20 -14.87 1.82
N GLU A 215 28.78 -13.86 1.04
CA GLU A 215 27.35 -13.62 0.76
C GLU A 215 26.76 -14.72 -0.13
N LYS A 216 27.50 -15.25 -1.11
CA LYS A 216 27.09 -16.44 -1.87
C LYS A 216 26.84 -17.66 -0.97
N ALA A 217 27.73 -17.92 0.00
CA ALA A 217 27.57 -19.02 0.94
C ALA A 217 26.35 -18.83 1.84
N LYS A 218 26.13 -17.60 2.35
CA LYS A 218 24.93 -17.22 3.13
C LYS A 218 23.65 -17.43 2.33
N PHE A 219 23.62 -16.95 1.09
CA PHE A 219 22.48 -17.13 0.18
C PHE A 219 22.22 -18.61 -0.12
N ALA A 220 23.28 -19.38 -0.45
CA ALA A 220 23.17 -20.82 -0.72
C ALA A 220 22.53 -21.57 0.45
N GLN A 221 22.97 -21.29 1.69
CA GLN A 221 22.40 -21.91 2.88
C GLN A 221 20.89 -21.62 3.04
N ARG A 222 20.46 -20.37 2.80
CA ARG A 222 19.04 -19.98 2.89
C ARG A 222 18.23 -20.59 1.75
N SER A 223 18.79 -20.60 0.54
CA SER A 223 18.19 -21.22 -0.65
C SER A 223 18.01 -22.73 -0.48
N ASP A 224 19.00 -23.45 0.08
CA ASP A 224 18.88 -24.87 0.38
C ASP A 224 17.81 -25.17 1.45
N ARG A 225 17.70 -24.31 2.46
CA ARG A 225 16.60 -24.40 3.44
C ARG A 225 15.25 -24.21 2.77
N LEU A 226 15.12 -23.19 1.92
CA LEU A 226 13.90 -22.95 1.13
C LEU A 226 13.56 -24.17 0.26
N ARG A 227 14.54 -24.73 -0.46
CA ARG A 227 14.39 -25.93 -1.26
C ARG A 227 13.87 -27.11 -0.42
N SER A 228 14.47 -27.37 0.73
CA SER A 228 14.06 -28.49 1.60
C SER A 228 12.64 -28.33 2.15
N MET A 229 12.23 -27.08 2.49
CA MET A 229 10.87 -26.79 2.92
C MET A 229 9.86 -26.92 1.78
N ALA A 230 10.25 -26.46 0.56
CA ALA A 230 9.44 -26.62 -0.64
C ALA A 230 9.24 -28.10 -1.00
N GLU A 231 10.31 -28.90 -1.01
CA GLU A 231 10.23 -30.35 -1.27
C GLU A 231 9.27 -31.05 -0.31
N ARG A 232 9.32 -30.71 0.99
CA ARG A 232 8.39 -31.26 2.00
C ARG A 232 6.95 -30.81 1.76
N ALA A 233 6.72 -29.50 1.54
CA ALA A 233 5.39 -28.95 1.32
C ALA A 233 4.74 -29.53 0.06
N PHE A 234 5.46 -29.49 -1.07
CA PHE A 234 4.95 -30.00 -2.34
C PHE A 234 4.88 -31.52 -2.40
N GLY A 235 5.75 -32.25 -1.67
CA GLY A 235 5.68 -33.71 -1.57
C GLY A 235 4.31 -34.20 -1.06
N PHE A 236 3.74 -33.52 -0.08
CA PHE A 236 2.38 -33.81 0.39
C PHE A 236 1.30 -33.42 -0.63
N VAL A 237 1.47 -32.30 -1.33
CA VAL A 237 0.52 -31.86 -2.37
C VAL A 237 0.51 -32.82 -3.56
N VAL A 238 1.69 -33.29 -3.99
CA VAL A 238 1.82 -34.26 -5.08
C VAL A 238 1.13 -35.58 -4.73
N LEU A 239 1.22 -36.04 -3.47
CA LEU A 239 0.55 -37.27 -3.02
C LEU A 239 -0.97 -37.11 -2.98
N PHE A 240 -1.49 -35.89 -2.81
CA PHE A 240 -2.93 -35.65 -2.73
C PHE A 240 -3.66 -36.00 -4.03
N MET A 241 -3.09 -35.64 -5.19
CA MET A 241 -3.73 -35.91 -6.50
C MET A 241 -3.93 -37.40 -6.77
N PRO A 242 -2.94 -38.31 -6.62
CA PRO A 242 -3.15 -39.74 -6.74
C PRO A 242 -4.19 -40.31 -5.77
N VAL A 243 -4.19 -39.83 -4.51
CA VAL A 243 -5.20 -40.26 -3.52
C VAL A 243 -6.61 -39.87 -3.99
N MET A 244 -6.79 -38.65 -4.47
CA MET A 244 -8.07 -38.20 -5.03
C MET A 244 -8.45 -39.01 -6.27
N MET A 245 -7.50 -39.30 -7.19
CA MET A 245 -7.76 -40.14 -8.37
C MET A 245 -8.20 -41.56 -7.99
N ILE A 246 -7.58 -42.15 -6.96
CA ILE A 246 -7.98 -43.48 -6.46
C ILE A 246 -9.39 -43.42 -5.85
N LEU A 247 -9.70 -42.41 -5.07
CA LEU A 247 -11.04 -42.24 -4.49
C LEU A 247 -12.09 -42.02 -5.56
N MET A 248 -11.80 -41.16 -6.55
CA MET A 248 -12.68 -40.93 -7.70
C MET A 248 -12.86 -42.20 -8.53
N GLY A 249 -11.78 -42.83 -8.96
CA GLY A 249 -11.80 -44.04 -9.75
C GLY A 249 -12.50 -45.23 -9.03
N GLY A 250 -12.21 -45.37 -7.73
CA GLY A 250 -12.87 -46.37 -6.88
C GLY A 250 -14.38 -46.12 -6.75
N THR A 251 -14.79 -44.87 -6.58
CA THR A 251 -16.21 -44.48 -6.53
C THR A 251 -16.90 -44.78 -7.85
N ILE A 252 -16.30 -44.37 -8.98
CA ILE A 252 -16.81 -44.58 -10.31
C ILE A 252 -16.95 -46.10 -10.58
N THR A 253 -15.91 -46.88 -10.25
CA THR A 253 -15.93 -48.33 -10.44
C THR A 253 -17.03 -48.99 -9.58
N ALA A 254 -17.19 -48.59 -8.35
CA ALA A 254 -18.24 -49.10 -7.46
C ALA A 254 -19.66 -48.77 -8.00
N VAL A 255 -19.87 -47.54 -8.48
CA VAL A 255 -21.13 -47.08 -9.06
C VAL A 255 -21.43 -47.85 -10.35
N LEU A 256 -20.45 -48.06 -11.20
CA LEU A 256 -20.62 -48.86 -12.46
C LEU A 256 -20.90 -50.32 -12.14
N TRP A 257 -20.23 -50.90 -11.13
CA TRP A 257 -20.48 -52.29 -10.75
C TRP A 257 -21.90 -52.50 -10.20
N ILE A 258 -22.31 -51.64 -9.23
CA ILE A 258 -23.62 -51.75 -8.59
C ILE A 258 -24.72 -51.34 -9.61
N GLY A 259 -24.52 -50.25 -10.35
CA GLY A 259 -25.46 -49.75 -11.36
C GLY A 259 -25.61 -50.70 -12.53
N GLY A 260 -24.50 -51.33 -12.97
CA GLY A 260 -24.51 -52.38 -14.01
C GLY A 260 -25.34 -53.61 -13.59
N HIS A 261 -25.30 -53.99 -12.31
CA HIS A 261 -26.17 -55.05 -11.77
C HIS A 261 -27.65 -54.64 -11.84
N TYR A 262 -27.99 -53.38 -11.49
CA TYR A 262 -29.36 -52.90 -11.61
C TYR A 262 -29.84 -52.78 -13.07
N VAL A 263 -28.96 -52.51 -14.04
CA VAL A 263 -29.28 -52.53 -15.47
C VAL A 263 -29.55 -53.96 -15.91
N TRP A 264 -28.73 -54.94 -15.46
CA TRP A 264 -28.94 -56.35 -15.76
C TRP A 264 -30.26 -56.92 -15.18
N GLU A 265 -30.64 -56.45 -13.96
CA GLU A 265 -31.93 -56.76 -13.35
C GLU A 265 -33.13 -56.03 -14.02
N GLY A 266 -32.88 -55.11 -14.93
CA GLY A 266 -33.92 -54.31 -15.58
C GLY A 266 -34.57 -53.23 -14.70
N THR A 267 -33.94 -52.91 -13.56
CA THR A 267 -34.44 -51.91 -12.61
C THR A 267 -33.87 -50.51 -12.89
N LEU A 268 -32.85 -50.38 -13.72
CA LEU A 268 -32.23 -49.14 -14.17
C LEU A 268 -32.01 -49.20 -15.69
N LEU A 269 -32.15 -48.07 -16.38
CA LEU A 269 -31.86 -47.96 -17.81
C LEU A 269 -30.37 -47.69 -18.06
N SER A 270 -29.85 -48.06 -19.24
CA SER A 270 -28.42 -47.90 -19.58
C SER A 270 -28.02 -46.43 -19.69
N GLY A 271 -28.88 -45.57 -20.27
CA GLY A 271 -28.67 -44.15 -20.38
C GLY A 271 -28.67 -43.45 -19.01
N ASP A 272 -29.57 -43.89 -18.10
CA ASP A 272 -29.61 -43.43 -16.74
C ASP A 272 -28.31 -43.72 -15.99
N LEU A 273 -27.69 -44.87 -16.19
CA LEU A 273 -26.40 -45.21 -15.61
C LEU A 273 -25.28 -44.28 -16.14
N ILE A 274 -25.28 -43.92 -17.42
CA ILE A 274 -24.34 -43.00 -18.04
C ILE A 274 -24.51 -41.58 -17.45
N ALA A 275 -25.75 -41.11 -17.33
CA ALA A 275 -26.05 -39.83 -16.72
C ALA A 275 -25.62 -39.80 -15.24
N PHE A 276 -25.91 -40.87 -14.49
CA PHE A 276 -25.51 -40.99 -13.07
C PHE A 276 -24.00 -40.94 -12.91
N PHE A 277 -23.23 -41.60 -13.77
CA PHE A 277 -21.77 -41.53 -13.78
C PHE A 277 -21.26 -40.10 -13.97
N THR A 278 -21.90 -39.33 -14.86
CA THR A 278 -21.54 -37.93 -15.07
C THR A 278 -21.81 -37.09 -13.79
N TYR A 279 -22.97 -37.31 -13.14
CA TYR A 279 -23.29 -36.61 -11.90
C TYR A 279 -22.32 -36.93 -10.74
N VAL A 280 -21.88 -38.20 -10.65
CA VAL A 280 -20.83 -38.59 -9.68
C VAL A 280 -19.57 -37.77 -9.90
N SER A 281 -19.11 -37.70 -11.16
CA SER A 281 -17.90 -36.97 -11.52
C SER A 281 -18.03 -35.48 -11.17
N GLU A 282 -19.18 -34.87 -11.48
CA GLU A 282 -19.44 -33.45 -11.17
C GLU A 282 -19.54 -33.16 -9.68
N ILE A 283 -20.14 -34.06 -8.88
CA ILE A 283 -20.16 -33.96 -7.41
C ILE A 283 -18.73 -33.93 -6.85
N LEU A 284 -17.88 -34.86 -7.32
CA LEU A 284 -16.49 -34.97 -6.89
C LEU A 284 -15.67 -33.72 -7.26
N MET A 285 -15.84 -33.23 -8.49
CA MET A 285 -15.18 -32.01 -8.98
C MET A 285 -15.63 -30.76 -8.24
N SER A 286 -16.93 -30.63 -7.94
CA SER A 286 -17.48 -29.49 -7.19
C SER A 286 -16.93 -29.40 -5.76
N LEU A 287 -16.75 -30.55 -5.08
CA LEU A 287 -16.13 -30.61 -3.76
C LEU A 287 -14.66 -30.15 -3.77
N MET A 288 -13.90 -30.54 -4.81
CA MET A 288 -12.53 -30.05 -4.98
C MET A 288 -12.50 -28.53 -5.21
N MET A 289 -13.42 -28.00 -6.02
CA MET A 289 -13.51 -26.56 -6.29
C MET A 289 -13.81 -25.74 -5.04
N VAL A 290 -14.68 -26.21 -4.15
CA VAL A 290 -14.97 -25.56 -2.85
C VAL A 290 -13.70 -25.38 -2.03
N SER A 291 -12.82 -26.39 -2.00
CA SER A 291 -11.57 -26.34 -1.22
C SER A 291 -10.63 -25.21 -1.70
N VAL A 292 -10.50 -25.00 -3.00
CA VAL A 292 -9.69 -23.91 -3.57
C VAL A 292 -10.26 -22.55 -3.19
N VAL A 293 -11.58 -22.40 -3.27
CA VAL A 293 -12.27 -21.14 -2.93
C VAL A 293 -12.08 -20.76 -1.47
N LEU A 294 -12.13 -21.73 -0.55
CA LEU A 294 -11.91 -21.47 0.88
C LEU A 294 -10.51 -20.92 1.17
N MET A 295 -9.48 -21.43 0.49
CA MET A 295 -8.11 -20.90 0.62
C MET A 295 -8.00 -19.46 0.11
N MET A 296 -8.61 -19.15 -1.04
CA MET A 296 -8.62 -17.78 -1.59
C MET A 296 -9.36 -16.81 -0.67
N LEU A 297 -10.48 -17.23 -0.08
CA LEU A 297 -11.28 -16.41 0.82
C LEU A 297 -10.51 -16.03 2.08
N THR A 298 -9.73 -16.94 2.66
CA THR A 298 -8.90 -16.68 3.84
C THR A 298 -7.89 -15.56 3.59
N ARG A 299 -7.21 -15.61 2.44
CA ARG A 299 -6.26 -14.56 2.03
C ARG A 299 -6.96 -13.22 1.82
N ALA A 300 -8.09 -13.21 1.12
CA ALA A 300 -8.85 -11.98 0.88
C ALA A 300 -9.38 -11.34 2.17
N ILE A 301 -9.75 -12.15 3.17
CA ILE A 301 -10.15 -11.64 4.49
C ILE A 301 -8.99 -10.91 5.16
N ALA A 302 -7.78 -11.45 5.11
CA ALA A 302 -6.59 -10.80 5.67
C ALA A 302 -6.29 -9.46 4.95
N CYS A 303 -6.27 -9.46 3.61
CA CYS A 303 -6.08 -8.25 2.82
C CYS A 303 -7.17 -7.20 3.08
N GLY A 304 -8.44 -7.64 3.09
CA GLY A 304 -9.56 -6.73 3.36
C GLY A 304 -9.58 -6.14 4.78
N LYS A 305 -9.02 -6.82 5.78
CA LYS A 305 -8.82 -6.23 7.11
C LYS A 305 -7.82 -5.08 7.07
N ARG A 306 -6.70 -5.24 6.35
CA ARG A 306 -5.68 -4.19 6.19
C ARG A 306 -6.20 -2.97 5.43
N ILE A 307 -7.03 -3.19 4.39
CA ILE A 307 -7.71 -2.10 3.67
C ILE A 307 -8.64 -1.34 4.61
N VAL A 308 -9.46 -2.05 5.39
CA VAL A 308 -10.40 -1.44 6.34
C VAL A 308 -9.67 -0.65 7.43
N GLU A 309 -8.51 -1.10 7.87
CA GLU A 309 -7.68 -0.40 8.83
C GLU A 309 -7.26 1.00 8.31
N VAL A 310 -6.91 1.12 7.02
CA VAL A 310 -6.61 2.42 6.39
C VAL A 310 -7.87 3.27 6.25
N LEU A 311 -8.98 2.68 5.81
CA LEU A 311 -10.23 3.41 5.57
C LEU A 311 -10.89 3.94 6.87
N GLU A 312 -10.62 3.31 8.00
CA GLU A 312 -11.16 3.69 9.32
C GLU A 312 -10.18 4.50 10.17
N GLU A 313 -8.95 4.66 9.71
CA GLU A 313 -7.99 5.48 10.44
C GLU A 313 -8.40 6.94 10.37
N GLU A 314 -8.56 7.56 11.53
CA GLU A 314 -8.90 8.98 11.62
C GLU A 314 -7.62 9.82 11.55
N PRO A 315 -7.60 10.91 10.74
CA PRO A 315 -6.51 11.87 10.78
C PRO A 315 -6.35 12.45 12.18
N ARG A 316 -5.12 12.43 12.72
CA ARG A 316 -4.86 12.99 14.06
C ARG A 316 -5.00 14.51 14.10
N ILE A 317 -4.74 15.17 12.96
CA ILE A 317 -4.87 16.62 12.79
C ILE A 317 -6.06 16.88 11.88
N THR A 318 -6.98 17.74 12.33
CA THR A 318 -8.19 18.13 11.59
C THR A 318 -8.47 19.61 11.76
N ASP A 319 -9.26 20.16 10.85
CA ASP A 319 -9.70 21.56 10.86
C ASP A 319 -11.04 21.78 11.62
N LYS A 320 -11.45 20.81 12.49
CA LYS A 320 -12.77 20.87 13.16
C LYS A 320 -12.97 22.14 13.99
N ASP A 321 -11.90 22.61 14.65
CA ASP A 321 -11.93 23.76 15.55
C ASP A 321 -11.28 25.00 14.91
N ALA A 322 -10.98 24.95 13.61
CA ALA A 322 -10.35 26.02 12.88
C ALA A 322 -11.36 27.08 12.45
N ASP A 323 -10.93 28.34 12.45
CA ASP A 323 -11.68 29.46 11.89
C ASP A 323 -11.27 29.65 10.40
N PRO A 324 -12.17 29.42 9.44
CA PRO A 324 -11.86 29.57 8.01
C PRO A 324 -11.52 31.02 7.59
N ALA A 325 -11.85 32.01 8.42
CA ALA A 325 -11.56 33.40 8.14
C ALA A 325 -10.14 33.83 8.54
N LEU A 326 -9.47 33.03 9.38
CA LEU A 326 -8.11 33.35 9.82
C LEU A 326 -7.08 33.09 8.72
N THR A 327 -6.26 34.09 8.48
CA THR A 327 -5.07 34.03 7.62
C THR A 327 -3.83 34.44 8.40
N VAL A 328 -2.65 33.98 7.99
CA VAL A 328 -1.39 34.36 8.65
C VAL A 328 -1.01 35.78 8.21
N GLU A 329 -1.29 36.77 9.06
CA GLU A 329 -1.07 38.19 8.75
C GLU A 329 0.40 38.56 8.82
N ASP A 330 1.11 38.09 9.83
CA ASP A 330 2.54 38.34 10.04
C ASP A 330 3.31 37.05 10.42
N GLY A 331 4.64 37.16 10.44
CA GLY A 331 5.54 36.04 10.73
C GLY A 331 5.95 35.90 12.20
N SER A 332 5.23 36.52 13.16
CA SER A 332 5.55 36.37 14.58
C SER A 332 5.29 34.93 15.05
N ILE A 333 6.17 34.40 15.90
CA ILE A 333 6.09 33.03 16.42
C ILE A 333 6.26 33.10 17.96
N ARG A 334 5.41 32.34 18.69
CA ARG A 334 5.55 32.18 20.13
C ARG A 334 5.27 30.72 20.51
N PHE A 335 6.21 30.15 21.23
CA PHE A 335 6.05 28.88 21.96
C PHE A 335 5.79 29.20 23.44
N ASP A 336 4.84 28.50 24.03
CA ASP A 336 4.36 28.75 25.38
C ASP A 336 4.27 27.43 26.14
N HIS A 337 5.27 27.10 26.93
CA HIS A 337 5.39 25.86 27.70
C HIS A 337 5.10 24.59 26.91
N VAL A 338 5.77 24.44 25.75
CA VAL A 338 5.48 23.34 24.80
C VAL A 338 6.15 22.06 25.23
N TYR A 339 5.33 21.01 25.32
CA TYR A 339 5.76 19.62 25.49
C TYR A 339 5.32 18.78 24.30
N PHE A 340 6.20 17.93 23.79
CA PHE A 340 5.88 17.06 22.67
C PHE A 340 6.61 15.73 22.73
N LYS A 341 5.90 14.64 22.31
CA LYS A 341 6.46 13.32 22.03
C LYS A 341 5.75 12.67 20.84
N TYR A 342 6.50 11.94 20.03
CA TYR A 342 5.95 11.27 18.83
C TYR A 342 4.99 10.13 19.19
N HIS A 343 5.27 9.42 20.28
CA HIS A 343 4.45 8.30 20.75
C HIS A 343 3.98 8.57 22.18
N ASP A 344 2.67 8.46 22.40
CA ASP A 344 2.08 8.69 23.73
C ASP A 344 2.64 7.75 24.81
N THR A 345 3.16 6.58 24.40
CA THR A 345 3.80 5.59 25.27
C THR A 345 5.28 5.84 25.55
N ALA A 346 5.90 6.85 24.93
CA ALA A 346 7.31 7.17 25.17
C ALA A 346 7.50 7.68 26.61
N GLU A 347 8.58 7.23 27.28
CA GLU A 347 8.91 7.64 28.65
C GLU A 347 9.49 9.05 28.69
N SER A 348 10.24 9.47 27.68
CA SER A 348 10.87 10.79 27.57
C SER A 348 10.14 11.71 26.59
N TRP A 349 10.23 13.01 26.86
CA TRP A 349 9.77 14.05 25.96
C TRP A 349 10.79 14.29 24.84
N ASN A 350 10.31 14.60 23.62
CA ASN A 350 11.16 15.08 22.53
C ASN A 350 11.33 16.61 22.59
N LEU A 351 10.32 17.32 23.09
CA LEU A 351 10.40 18.72 23.48
C LEU A 351 9.85 18.82 24.90
N GLU A 352 10.54 19.53 25.77
CA GLU A 352 10.18 19.67 27.18
C GLU A 352 10.32 21.12 27.64
N ASP A 353 9.20 21.71 28.08
CA ASP A 353 9.07 23.09 28.56
C ASP A 353 9.69 24.14 27.62
N VAL A 354 9.42 24.04 26.33
CA VAL A 354 10.00 24.97 25.35
C VAL A 354 9.18 26.25 25.29
N SER A 355 9.81 27.37 25.62
CA SER A 355 9.19 28.70 25.61
C SER A 355 10.13 29.74 24.99
N PHE A 356 9.67 30.43 23.94
CA PHE A 356 10.37 31.55 23.32
C PHE A 356 9.42 32.40 22.47
N SER A 357 9.87 33.60 22.06
CA SER A 357 9.10 34.47 21.18
C SER A 357 10.02 35.11 20.14
N VAL A 358 9.51 35.17 18.90
CA VAL A 358 10.20 35.71 17.71
C VAL A 358 9.32 36.77 17.08
N PRO A 359 9.79 38.02 16.93
CA PRO A 359 9.05 39.04 16.21
C PRO A 359 9.02 38.75 14.69
N SER A 360 8.00 39.29 14.01
CA SER A 360 7.89 39.16 12.56
C SER A 360 9.10 39.78 11.84
N GLY A 361 9.58 39.07 10.82
CA GLY A 361 10.72 39.48 9.99
C GLY A 361 12.10 39.14 10.55
N ALA A 362 12.20 38.64 11.80
CA ALA A 362 13.47 38.25 12.40
C ALA A 362 14.06 36.97 11.76
N THR A 363 15.38 36.88 11.81
CA THR A 363 16.13 35.67 11.46
C THR A 363 16.52 34.92 12.74
N VAL A 364 16.09 33.66 12.84
CA VAL A 364 16.38 32.80 14.01
C VAL A 364 17.30 31.67 13.56
N GLY A 365 18.44 31.55 14.26
CA GLY A 365 19.33 30.41 14.15
C GLY A 365 18.97 29.32 15.15
N ILE A 366 18.97 28.06 14.77
CA ILE A 366 18.72 26.95 15.69
C ILE A 366 19.92 26.00 15.60
N LEU A 367 20.64 25.89 16.73
CA LEU A 367 21.84 25.05 16.88
C LEU A 367 21.60 23.95 17.91
N GLY A 368 22.38 22.88 17.83
CA GLY A 368 22.37 21.80 18.82
C GLY A 368 22.92 20.50 18.22
N GLY A 369 23.22 19.55 19.05
CA GLY A 369 23.71 18.22 18.65
C GLY A 369 22.72 17.43 17.80
N THR A 370 23.19 16.33 17.22
CA THR A 370 22.30 15.39 16.54
C THR A 370 21.34 14.79 17.58
N GLY A 371 20.03 14.79 17.29
CA GLY A 371 19.02 14.28 18.23
C GLY A 371 18.46 15.31 19.20
N SER A 372 18.95 16.56 19.24
CA SER A 372 18.46 17.61 20.14
C SER A 372 17.07 18.19 19.81
N ALA A 373 16.30 17.53 18.94
CA ALA A 373 14.92 17.84 18.56
C ALA A 373 14.70 19.16 17.77
N LYS A 374 15.71 19.66 17.05
CA LYS A 374 15.60 20.88 16.21
C LYS A 374 14.51 20.80 15.14
N THR A 375 14.52 19.73 14.33
CA THR A 375 13.49 19.44 13.30
C THR A 375 12.11 19.31 13.94
N THR A 376 12.04 18.67 15.11
CA THR A 376 10.79 18.52 15.87
C THR A 376 10.21 19.87 16.24
N LEU A 377 11.04 20.78 16.76
CA LEU A 377 10.66 22.15 17.14
C LEU A 377 10.00 22.88 15.97
N VAL A 378 10.68 22.96 14.83
CA VAL A 378 10.18 23.72 13.68
C VAL A 378 8.98 23.06 13.01
N SER A 379 8.80 21.75 13.17
CA SER A 379 7.65 20.99 12.62
C SER A 379 6.32 21.37 13.30
N MET A 380 6.35 21.95 14.51
CA MET A 380 5.17 22.42 15.22
C MET A 380 4.59 23.70 14.60
N ILE A 381 5.41 24.53 13.93
CA ILE A 381 5.00 25.82 13.37
C ILE A 381 3.99 25.65 12.23
N PRO A 382 4.27 24.85 11.16
CA PRO A 382 3.29 24.55 10.11
C PRO A 382 2.29 23.45 10.53
N ARG A 383 2.22 23.14 11.83
CA ARG A 383 1.33 22.11 12.39
C ARG A 383 1.43 20.79 11.66
N LEU A 384 2.67 20.25 11.49
CA LEU A 384 2.86 18.88 11.00
C LEU A 384 2.54 17.85 12.09
N TYR A 385 2.69 18.27 13.35
CA TYR A 385 2.26 17.57 14.56
C TYR A 385 1.59 18.56 15.51
N ASP A 386 0.66 18.09 16.34
CA ASP A 386 0.09 18.86 17.44
C ASP A 386 0.90 18.63 18.73
N VAL A 387 1.10 19.68 19.51
CA VAL A 387 1.77 19.58 20.82
C VAL A 387 0.91 18.80 21.81
N ASN A 388 1.55 18.05 22.71
CA ASN A 388 0.88 17.30 23.78
C ASN A 388 0.41 18.23 24.91
N ASP A 389 1.20 19.25 25.25
CA ASP A 389 0.86 20.28 26.22
C ASP A 389 1.48 21.62 25.82
N GLY A 390 0.97 22.72 26.36
CA GLY A 390 1.35 24.06 25.95
C GLY A 390 0.68 24.50 24.63
N ALA A 391 1.23 25.56 24.03
CA ALA A 391 0.67 26.11 22.79
C ALA A 391 1.74 26.75 21.88
N VAL A 392 1.50 26.66 20.56
CA VAL A 392 2.29 27.35 19.54
C VAL A 392 1.40 28.40 18.87
N PHE A 393 1.93 29.60 18.73
CA PHE A 393 1.24 30.74 18.13
C PHE A 393 2.01 31.22 16.90
N VAL A 394 1.28 31.57 15.86
CA VAL A 394 1.76 32.18 14.61
C VAL A 394 0.88 33.38 14.32
N GLY A 395 1.47 34.56 14.01
CA GLY A 395 0.68 35.76 13.74
C GLY A 395 -0.26 36.13 14.92
N GLY A 396 0.14 35.85 16.17
CA GLY A 396 -0.66 36.09 17.36
C GLY A 396 -1.76 35.09 17.68
N HIS A 397 -2.09 34.14 16.77
CA HIS A 397 -3.11 33.13 16.97
C HIS A 397 -2.52 31.74 17.18
N ASN A 398 -3.20 30.88 17.95
CA ASN A 398 -2.80 29.49 18.12
C ASN A 398 -2.87 28.77 16.78
N VAL A 399 -1.85 27.97 16.45
CA VAL A 399 -1.80 27.19 15.19
C VAL A 399 -3.00 26.27 15.00
N LYS A 400 -3.65 25.83 16.08
CA LYS A 400 -4.86 25.00 16.05
C LYS A 400 -6.10 25.74 15.55
N ASN A 401 -6.09 27.07 15.62
CA ASN A 401 -7.22 27.91 15.21
C ASN A 401 -7.25 28.19 13.70
N TYR A 402 -6.13 27.98 13.00
CA TYR A 402 -6.06 28.08 11.54
C TYR A 402 -6.54 26.81 10.86
N THR A 403 -7.12 26.94 9.67
CA THR A 403 -7.17 25.81 8.75
C THR A 403 -5.75 25.42 8.34
N MET A 404 -5.51 24.13 8.06
CA MET A 404 -4.18 23.66 7.63
C MET A 404 -3.72 24.37 6.35
N GLU A 405 -4.66 24.68 5.45
CA GLU A 405 -4.41 25.43 4.22
C GLU A 405 -3.90 26.85 4.55
N ALA A 406 -4.65 27.63 5.31
CA ALA A 406 -4.29 28.99 5.66
C ALA A 406 -2.96 29.10 6.41
N LEU A 407 -2.70 28.19 7.37
CA LEU A 407 -1.44 28.16 8.12
C LEU A 407 -0.25 27.83 7.22
N ARG A 408 -0.40 26.81 6.38
CA ARG A 408 0.67 26.34 5.48
C ARG A 408 0.86 27.21 4.27
N ASP A 409 -0.12 28.05 3.91
CA ASP A 409 0.08 29.12 2.92
C ASP A 409 0.98 30.23 3.47
N GLY A 410 0.88 30.55 4.76
CA GLY A 410 1.78 31.50 5.43
C GLY A 410 3.16 30.93 5.76
N CYS A 411 3.34 29.60 5.75
CA CYS A 411 4.58 28.94 6.18
C CYS A 411 5.16 28.08 5.05
N ALA A 412 6.40 28.33 4.63
CA ALA A 412 7.13 27.45 3.75
C ALA A 412 8.25 26.73 4.51
N MET A 413 8.42 25.44 4.27
CA MET A 413 9.44 24.63 4.91
C MET A 413 10.26 23.85 3.88
N VAL A 414 11.57 24.00 3.92
CA VAL A 414 12.54 23.15 3.22
C VAL A 414 13.00 22.08 4.19
N LEU A 415 12.61 20.83 3.92
CA LEU A 415 12.91 19.69 4.79
C LEU A 415 14.37 19.25 4.65
N GLN A 416 14.94 18.64 5.68
CA GLN A 416 16.27 18.04 5.65
C GLN A 416 16.44 17.06 4.48
N LYS A 417 15.44 16.19 4.24
CA LYS A 417 15.41 15.29 3.08
C LYS A 417 14.73 15.98 1.91
N ASN A 418 15.53 16.60 1.06
CA ASN A 418 15.06 17.29 -0.14
C ASN A 418 14.49 16.30 -1.17
N THR A 419 13.22 16.46 -1.52
CA THR A 419 12.52 15.59 -2.46
C THR A 419 12.02 16.39 -3.66
N LEU A 420 12.37 15.90 -4.86
CA LEU A 420 11.84 16.38 -6.14
C LEU A 420 10.95 15.31 -6.75
N PHE A 421 9.93 15.75 -7.45
CA PHE A 421 9.01 14.87 -8.17
C PHE A 421 9.50 14.67 -9.62
N SER A 422 9.09 13.56 -10.23
CA SER A 422 9.31 13.34 -11.66
C SER A 422 8.57 14.39 -12.46
N GLY A 423 9.25 15.02 -13.42
CA GLY A 423 8.70 16.09 -14.24
C GLY A 423 9.73 17.18 -14.53
N ALA A 424 9.35 18.24 -15.23
CA ALA A 424 10.24 19.35 -15.53
C ALA A 424 10.64 20.14 -14.26
N ILE A 425 11.80 20.82 -14.29
CA ILE A 425 12.21 21.71 -13.18
C ILE A 425 11.12 22.74 -12.90
N ARG A 426 10.57 23.38 -13.94
CA ARG A 426 9.51 24.39 -13.76
C ARG A 426 8.24 23.82 -13.11
N GLU A 427 7.86 22.57 -13.38
CA GLU A 427 6.74 21.90 -12.74
C GLU A 427 7.02 21.65 -11.25
N ASN A 428 8.24 21.25 -10.94
CA ASN A 428 8.69 21.10 -9.55
C ASN A 428 8.68 22.41 -8.77
N LEU A 429 8.99 23.53 -9.40
CA LEU A 429 8.98 24.85 -8.77
C LEU A 429 7.55 25.37 -8.56
N ARG A 430 6.63 25.11 -9.50
CA ARG A 430 5.20 25.46 -9.37
C ARG A 430 4.47 24.78 -8.22
N TRP A 431 5.07 23.80 -7.55
CA TRP A 431 4.55 23.34 -6.26
C TRP A 431 4.59 24.43 -5.17
N GLY A 432 5.42 25.44 -5.32
CA GLY A 432 5.41 26.62 -4.45
C GLY A 432 4.23 27.55 -4.73
N ASP A 433 3.97 27.81 -6.02
CA ASP A 433 2.82 28.58 -6.52
C ASP A 433 2.45 28.08 -7.93
N GLU A 434 1.26 27.48 -8.06
CA GLU A 434 0.76 26.91 -9.33
C GLU A 434 0.60 27.97 -10.42
N HIS A 435 0.30 29.21 -10.04
CA HIS A 435 0.06 30.33 -10.95
C HIS A 435 1.30 31.19 -11.22
N ALA A 436 2.46 30.81 -10.67
CA ALA A 436 3.69 31.55 -10.85
C ALA A 436 4.05 31.71 -12.34
N THR A 437 4.38 32.94 -12.72
CA THR A 437 4.91 33.26 -14.04
C THR A 437 6.33 32.72 -14.19
N ASP A 438 6.78 32.56 -15.44
CA ASP A 438 8.15 32.11 -15.70
C ASP A 438 9.19 33.10 -15.14
N GLN A 439 8.92 34.40 -15.12
CA GLN A 439 9.79 35.42 -14.52
C GLN A 439 9.91 35.23 -13.00
N GLU A 440 8.79 34.94 -12.29
CA GLU A 440 8.83 34.69 -10.85
C GLU A 440 9.60 33.40 -10.52
N ILE A 441 9.48 32.37 -11.37
CA ILE A 441 10.26 31.13 -11.25
C ILE A 441 11.77 31.42 -11.40
N GLU A 442 12.16 32.21 -12.40
CA GLU A 442 13.54 32.62 -12.64
C GLU A 442 14.09 33.46 -11.46
N ASP A 443 13.31 34.40 -10.98
CA ASP A 443 13.70 35.25 -9.84
C ASP A 443 13.87 34.42 -8.57
N ALA A 444 12.98 33.44 -8.27
CA ALA A 444 13.12 32.54 -7.16
C ALA A 444 14.36 31.64 -7.29
N CYS A 445 14.66 31.18 -8.51
CA CYS A 445 15.87 30.40 -8.80
C CYS A 445 17.14 31.22 -8.61
N ARG A 446 17.13 32.50 -9.02
CA ARG A 446 18.24 33.41 -8.79
C ARG A 446 18.51 33.65 -7.30
N LEU A 447 17.46 33.83 -6.49
CA LEU A 447 17.59 33.96 -5.03
C LEU A 447 18.18 32.70 -4.39
N ALA A 448 17.86 31.52 -4.91
CA ALA A 448 18.41 30.25 -4.45
C ALA A 448 19.72 29.85 -5.14
N CYS A 449 20.31 30.72 -6.01
CA CYS A 449 21.47 30.42 -6.84
C CYS A 449 21.29 29.16 -7.72
N ALA A 450 20.05 28.82 -8.08
CA ALA A 450 19.74 27.65 -8.89
C ALA A 450 19.86 27.93 -10.39
N ASP A 451 19.69 29.15 -10.83
CA ASP A 451 19.88 29.62 -12.20
C ASP A 451 21.25 29.25 -12.78
N GLU A 452 22.32 29.40 -11.99
CA GLU A 452 23.71 29.11 -12.38
C GLU A 452 23.91 27.71 -12.97
N PHE A 453 23.18 26.72 -12.52
CA PHE A 453 23.28 25.35 -13.04
C PHE A 453 22.15 25.01 -14.01
N ILE A 454 20.95 25.59 -13.85
CA ILE A 454 19.83 25.35 -14.75
C ILE A 454 20.17 25.84 -16.16
N GLU A 455 20.78 27.03 -16.30
CA GLU A 455 21.23 27.60 -17.58
C GLU A 455 22.27 26.73 -18.29
N LYS A 456 23.00 25.91 -17.57
CA LYS A 456 23.99 24.98 -18.14
C LYS A 456 23.38 23.63 -18.57
N MET A 457 22.12 23.37 -18.20
CA MET A 457 21.41 22.18 -18.64
C MET A 457 20.89 22.32 -20.06
N PRO A 458 20.90 21.25 -20.88
CA PRO A 458 20.51 21.33 -22.30
C PRO A 458 19.12 21.92 -22.53
N ASP A 459 18.15 21.57 -21.65
CA ASP A 459 16.73 21.96 -21.75
C ASP A 459 16.37 23.07 -20.73
N GLY A 460 17.36 23.64 -20.01
CA GLY A 460 17.13 24.69 -19.02
C GLY A 460 16.05 24.32 -18.01
N TYR A 461 15.03 25.16 -17.82
CA TYR A 461 13.92 24.93 -16.89
C TYR A 461 12.98 23.79 -17.31
N ASP A 462 13.05 23.33 -18.56
CA ASP A 462 12.28 22.17 -19.04
C ASP A 462 13.02 20.84 -18.87
N THR A 463 14.23 20.87 -18.30
CA THR A 463 15.00 19.68 -17.98
C THR A 463 14.18 18.75 -17.07
N TYR A 464 14.06 17.49 -17.50
CA TYR A 464 13.31 16.47 -16.78
C TYR A 464 14.06 16.00 -15.53
N ILE A 465 13.41 16.03 -14.39
CA ILE A 465 13.89 15.48 -13.11
C ILE A 465 13.33 14.06 -12.94
N GLU A 466 14.21 13.11 -12.70
CA GLU A 466 13.81 11.74 -12.38
C GLU A 466 13.22 11.64 -10.96
N GLN A 467 12.53 10.52 -10.67
CA GLN A 467 11.91 10.27 -9.37
C GLN A 467 12.90 10.44 -8.21
N GLY A 468 12.58 11.35 -7.28
CA GLY A 468 13.45 11.68 -6.16
C GLY A 468 14.69 12.50 -6.56
N GLY A 469 14.78 12.97 -7.80
CA GLY A 469 15.89 13.79 -8.30
C GLY A 469 17.21 13.04 -8.40
N THR A 470 17.20 11.79 -8.83
CA THR A 470 18.41 10.95 -8.92
C THR A 470 19.42 11.46 -9.93
N ASN A 471 18.99 12.24 -10.90
CA ASN A 471 19.81 12.85 -11.96
C ASN A 471 20.34 14.25 -11.63
N VAL A 472 20.15 14.75 -10.40
CA VAL A 472 20.71 16.03 -9.93
C VAL A 472 21.48 15.86 -8.64
N SER A 473 22.51 16.69 -8.40
CA SER A 473 23.33 16.61 -7.19
C SER A 473 22.57 17.04 -5.94
N GLY A 474 23.06 16.67 -4.75
CA GLY A 474 22.45 17.05 -3.46
C GLY A 474 22.29 18.58 -3.32
N GLY A 475 23.33 19.35 -3.64
CA GLY A 475 23.28 20.80 -3.59
C GLY A 475 22.34 21.44 -4.64
N GLN A 476 22.19 20.83 -5.83
CA GLN A 476 21.19 21.25 -6.82
C GLN A 476 19.77 20.99 -6.32
N LYS A 477 19.50 19.81 -5.72
CA LYS A 477 18.19 19.51 -5.08
C LYS A 477 17.85 20.54 -4.01
N GLN A 478 18.80 20.84 -3.13
CA GLN A 478 18.59 21.82 -2.05
C GLN A 478 18.22 23.19 -2.61
N ARG A 479 18.97 23.68 -3.59
CA ARG A 479 18.69 24.97 -4.22
C ARG A 479 17.32 25.01 -4.92
N LEU A 480 16.90 23.94 -5.60
CA LEU A 480 15.57 23.85 -6.18
C LEU A 480 14.46 23.83 -5.11
N CYS A 481 14.67 23.12 -3.99
CA CYS A 481 13.71 23.12 -2.90
C CYS A 481 13.62 24.49 -2.18
N ILE A 482 14.74 25.22 -2.05
CA ILE A 482 14.74 26.60 -1.55
C ILE A 482 13.99 27.51 -2.52
N ALA A 483 14.26 27.46 -3.83
CA ALA A 483 13.53 28.24 -4.85
C ALA A 483 12.01 27.97 -4.80
N ARG A 484 11.61 26.71 -4.67
CA ARG A 484 10.20 26.31 -4.48
C ARG A 484 9.57 26.96 -3.24
N ALA A 485 10.29 26.98 -2.13
CA ALA A 485 9.81 27.57 -0.87
C ALA A 485 9.71 29.11 -0.95
N VAL A 486 10.67 29.75 -1.60
CA VAL A 486 10.69 31.20 -1.81
C VAL A 486 9.57 31.66 -2.75
N LEU A 487 9.28 30.88 -3.80
CA LEU A 487 8.22 31.15 -4.77
C LEU A 487 6.84 31.30 -4.12
N ARG A 488 6.62 30.65 -2.98
CA ARG A 488 5.38 30.75 -2.18
C ARG A 488 5.21 32.12 -1.50
N LYS A 489 6.26 32.96 -1.45
CA LYS A 489 6.27 34.27 -0.77
C LYS A 489 5.74 34.19 0.68
N PRO A 490 6.29 33.29 1.52
CA PRO A 490 5.73 32.98 2.83
C PRO A 490 5.98 34.11 3.84
N LYS A 491 5.17 34.15 4.91
CA LYS A 491 5.43 34.97 6.10
C LYS A 491 6.49 34.35 7.01
N ILE A 492 6.61 33.02 7.00
CA ILE A 492 7.60 32.24 7.74
C ILE A 492 8.29 31.27 6.81
N LEU A 493 9.61 31.33 6.72
CA LEU A 493 10.45 30.42 5.94
C LEU A 493 11.30 29.57 6.89
N ILE A 494 11.14 28.26 6.84
CA ILE A 494 11.88 27.29 7.65
C ILE A 494 12.87 26.55 6.74
N LEU A 495 14.15 26.62 7.10
CA LEU A 495 15.25 25.96 6.41
C LEU A 495 15.85 24.90 7.35
N ASP A 496 15.41 23.63 7.23
CA ASP A 496 15.88 22.54 8.09
C ASP A 496 17.09 21.85 7.45
N ASP A 497 18.30 22.22 7.91
CA ASP A 497 19.62 21.74 7.40
C ASP A 497 19.72 21.74 5.87
N SER A 498 19.04 22.72 5.27
CA SER A 498 18.76 22.75 3.84
C SER A 498 19.90 23.35 3.00
N THR A 499 21.02 23.69 3.61
CA THR A 499 22.25 24.18 2.93
C THR A 499 23.47 23.30 3.22
N SER A 500 23.31 22.17 3.91
CA SER A 500 24.42 21.29 4.31
C SER A 500 25.20 20.66 3.13
N ALA A 501 24.54 20.46 1.98
CA ALA A 501 25.17 19.97 0.75
C ALA A 501 25.57 21.09 -0.22
N VAL A 502 25.42 22.36 0.18
CA VAL A 502 25.84 23.53 -0.59
C VAL A 502 27.17 24.01 -0.02
N ASP A 503 28.07 24.51 -0.88
CA ASP A 503 29.32 25.10 -0.43
C ASP A 503 29.10 26.39 0.37
N THR A 504 30.05 26.73 1.25
CA THR A 504 29.94 27.84 2.20
C THR A 504 29.73 29.20 1.51
N ALA A 505 30.31 29.42 0.33
CA ALA A 505 30.19 30.68 -0.38
C ALA A 505 28.79 30.83 -0.97
N THR A 506 28.23 29.77 -1.55
CA THR A 506 26.86 29.74 -2.09
C THR A 506 25.83 29.84 -0.95
N ASP A 507 26.04 29.18 0.20
CA ASP A 507 25.18 29.31 1.39
C ASP A 507 25.11 30.77 1.88
N ALA A 508 26.25 31.45 1.97
CA ALA A 508 26.29 32.86 2.35
C ALA A 508 25.55 33.76 1.34
N LYS A 509 25.70 33.51 0.02
CA LYS A 509 24.95 34.23 -1.03
C LYS A 509 23.44 34.02 -0.87
N ILE A 510 22.98 32.79 -0.70
CA ILE A 510 21.55 32.46 -0.53
C ILE A 510 20.99 33.20 0.69
N ARG A 511 21.67 33.13 1.85
CA ARG A 511 21.22 33.81 3.07
C ARG A 511 21.16 35.33 2.91
N GLY A 512 22.16 35.91 2.28
CA GLY A 512 22.17 37.35 1.95
C GLY A 512 21.04 37.75 1.02
N ALA A 513 20.79 36.97 -0.03
CA ALA A 513 19.69 37.18 -0.98
C ALA A 513 18.33 37.07 -0.27
N LEU A 514 18.12 36.06 0.56
CA LEU A 514 16.88 35.86 1.33
C LEU A 514 16.62 36.99 2.34
N LYS A 515 17.67 37.54 2.95
CA LYS A 515 17.55 38.69 3.87
C LYS A 515 17.07 39.94 3.15
N THR A 516 17.56 40.18 1.93
CA THR A 516 17.24 41.36 1.14
C THR A 516 15.89 41.25 0.41
N ALA A 517 15.61 40.07 -0.19
CA ALA A 517 14.42 39.87 -1.01
C ALA A 517 13.14 39.62 -0.19
N LEU A 518 13.26 39.11 1.04
CA LEU A 518 12.13 38.78 1.91
C LEU A 518 12.23 39.53 3.27
N PRO A 519 12.18 40.88 3.29
CA PRO A 519 12.44 41.65 4.51
C PRO A 519 11.39 41.47 5.62
N GLY A 520 10.14 41.18 5.28
CA GLY A 520 9.05 40.95 6.22
C GLY A 520 8.84 39.47 6.60
N CYS A 521 9.60 38.56 6.02
CA CYS A 521 9.48 37.12 6.28
C CYS A 521 10.37 36.72 7.47
N THR A 522 9.80 36.01 8.44
CA THR A 522 10.56 35.41 9.55
C THR A 522 11.27 34.16 9.03
N LYS A 523 12.57 34.06 9.30
CA LYS A 523 13.41 32.97 8.81
C LYS A 523 13.91 32.12 9.98
N LEU A 524 13.62 30.82 9.98
CA LEU A 524 14.20 29.87 10.94
C LEU A 524 15.21 29.01 10.19
N ILE A 525 16.46 29.05 10.60
CA ILE A 525 17.57 28.33 9.98
C ILE A 525 18.14 27.33 10.97
N ILE A 526 17.85 26.05 10.74
CA ILE A 526 18.54 24.97 11.43
C ILE A 526 19.85 24.73 10.69
N ALA A 527 20.95 24.88 11.40
CA ALA A 527 22.26 24.63 10.83
C ALA A 527 23.14 23.82 11.80
N GLN A 528 24.04 23.04 11.23
CA GLN A 528 25.09 22.35 11.98
C GLN A 528 26.31 23.25 12.19
N ARG A 529 26.50 24.25 11.31
CA ARG A 529 27.63 25.19 11.38
C ARG A 529 27.20 26.50 12.05
N VAL A 530 27.99 26.93 13.05
CA VAL A 530 27.77 28.21 13.74
C VAL A 530 27.84 29.37 12.76
N THR A 531 28.74 29.32 11.78
CA THR A 531 28.90 30.34 10.72
C THR A 531 27.66 30.57 9.86
N SER A 532 26.74 29.62 9.81
CA SER A 532 25.48 29.75 9.06
C SER A 532 24.41 30.53 9.84
N VAL A 533 24.56 30.72 11.16
CA VAL A 533 23.57 31.35 12.02
C VAL A 533 24.13 32.50 12.89
N MET A 534 25.43 32.77 12.83
CA MET A 534 26.06 33.79 13.66
C MET A 534 25.52 35.20 13.42
N ASP A 535 25.00 35.50 12.25
CA ASP A 535 24.39 36.78 11.87
C ASP A 535 22.87 36.81 12.12
N ALA A 536 22.31 35.84 12.83
CA ALA A 536 20.90 35.77 13.17
C ALA A 536 20.56 36.75 14.30
N ASP A 537 19.33 37.28 14.26
CA ASP A 537 18.83 38.23 15.29
C ASP A 537 18.61 37.52 16.65
N LEU A 538 18.33 36.20 16.59
CA LEU A 538 18.20 35.34 17.75
C LEU A 538 18.77 33.96 17.43
N ILE A 539 19.55 33.37 18.32
CA ILE A 539 20.04 32.00 18.22
C ILE A 539 19.46 31.18 19.37
N LEU A 540 18.83 30.06 19.07
CA LEU A 540 18.36 29.06 20.03
C LEU A 540 19.36 27.90 20.07
N VAL A 541 19.88 27.61 21.24
CA VAL A 541 20.77 26.46 21.49
C VAL A 541 19.94 25.35 22.11
N MET A 542 19.71 24.30 21.31
CA MET A 542 18.90 23.13 21.71
C MET A 542 19.81 22.03 22.28
N ASP A 543 19.41 21.49 23.42
CA ASP A 543 20.06 20.36 24.06
C ASP A 543 19.00 19.43 24.67
N ASP A 544 19.02 18.17 24.25
CA ASP A 544 18.10 17.08 24.69
C ASP A 544 16.62 17.52 24.87
N GLY A 545 16.10 18.20 23.83
CA GLY A 545 14.69 18.63 23.80
C GLY A 545 14.37 19.95 24.52
N HIS A 546 15.36 20.61 25.15
CA HIS A 546 15.22 21.88 25.82
C HIS A 546 15.96 23.01 25.10
N ILE A 547 15.59 24.26 25.38
CA ILE A 547 16.39 25.43 25.02
C ILE A 547 17.38 25.68 26.16
N SER A 548 18.65 25.32 25.96
CA SER A 548 19.70 25.49 26.94
C SER A 548 20.18 26.96 27.06
N ALA A 549 20.13 27.69 25.94
CA ALA A 549 20.46 29.11 25.89
C ALA A 549 19.80 29.79 24.68
N MET A 550 19.53 31.09 24.79
CA MET A 550 19.06 31.91 23.68
C MET A 550 19.66 33.33 23.77
N GLY A 551 19.94 33.91 22.60
CA GLY A 551 20.51 35.26 22.48
C GLY A 551 21.19 35.49 21.16
N THR A 552 21.84 36.61 20.98
CA THR A 552 22.71 36.91 19.83
C THR A 552 24.04 36.17 19.95
N HIS A 553 24.80 36.10 18.85
CA HIS A 553 26.15 35.50 18.84
C HIS A 553 27.03 36.03 19.98
N ASP A 554 27.11 37.37 20.13
CA ASP A 554 27.96 38.02 21.14
C ASP A 554 27.51 37.76 22.59
N GLU A 555 26.21 37.60 22.80
CA GLU A 555 25.65 37.25 24.12
C GLU A 555 25.94 35.78 24.44
N LEU A 556 25.72 34.85 23.49
CA LEU A 556 25.95 33.44 23.70
C LEU A 556 27.43 33.08 23.85
N MET A 557 28.31 33.82 23.21
CA MET A 557 29.76 33.73 23.44
C MET A 557 30.16 34.06 24.87
N LYS A 558 29.36 34.83 25.59
CA LYS A 558 29.60 35.21 27.00
C LYS A 558 28.88 34.28 27.98
N THR A 559 27.69 33.83 27.64
CA THR A 559 26.76 33.20 28.58
C THR A 559 26.62 31.68 28.41
N SER A 560 26.89 31.11 27.23
CA SER A 560 26.68 29.68 26.94
C SER A 560 28.01 28.95 26.74
N ASP A 561 28.32 27.99 27.61
CA ASP A 561 29.50 27.14 27.48
C ASP A 561 29.35 26.19 26.26
N ILE A 562 28.17 25.61 26.04
CA ILE A 562 27.87 24.72 24.90
C ILE A 562 28.11 25.47 23.58
N TYR A 563 27.60 26.70 23.47
CA TYR A 563 27.77 27.50 22.25
C TYR A 563 29.24 27.82 21.97
N ARG A 564 30.01 28.21 23.01
CA ARG A 564 31.44 28.51 22.89
C ARG A 564 32.24 27.27 22.45
N GLU A 565 31.95 26.13 23.06
CA GLU A 565 32.63 24.86 22.73
C GLU A 565 32.39 24.50 21.28
N VAL A 566 31.13 24.50 20.81
CA VAL A 566 30.79 24.21 19.41
C VAL A 566 31.47 25.21 18.47
N TYR A 567 31.47 26.49 18.78
CA TYR A 567 32.11 27.52 17.96
C TYR A 567 33.62 27.28 17.85
N ARG A 568 34.32 27.06 19.00
CA ARG A 568 35.76 26.81 19.03
C ARG A 568 36.14 25.54 18.28
N SER A 569 35.45 24.46 18.53
CA SER A 569 35.68 23.18 17.84
C SER A 569 35.59 23.32 16.31
N GLN A 570 34.63 24.11 15.81
CA GLN A 570 34.49 24.36 14.38
C GLN A 570 35.56 25.30 13.79
N GLN A 571 36.06 26.25 14.59
CA GLN A 571 37.17 27.13 14.19
C GLN A 571 38.51 26.37 14.15
N GLU A 572 38.78 25.52 15.13
CA GLU A 572 40.01 24.72 15.20
C GLU A 572 40.07 23.67 14.05
N GLY A 573 38.91 23.08 13.65
CA GLY A 573 38.83 22.19 12.48
C GLY A 573 39.14 22.89 11.15
N VAL A 574 38.82 24.16 11.01
CA VAL A 574 39.14 24.98 9.81
C VAL A 574 40.64 25.32 9.74
N SER A 575 41.33 25.44 10.87
CA SER A 575 42.76 25.79 10.93
C SER A 575 43.72 24.61 10.65
N ILE A 576 43.21 23.36 10.60
CA ILE A 576 44.02 22.15 10.32
C ILE A 576 43.99 21.81 8.83
N ASP A 577 42.98 22.25 8.09
CA ASP A 577 42.80 21.97 6.64
C ASP A 577 43.23 23.14 5.72
N GLY A 578 43.91 24.18 6.26
CA GLY A 578 44.39 25.36 5.54
C GLY A 578 45.88 25.31 5.15
#